data_80d22b4d7193c539b732eae7f12fde45
#
_entry.id   80d22b4d7193c539b732eae7f12fde45
#
_cell.length_a   1.000
_cell.length_b   1.000
_cell.length_c   1.000
_cell.angle_alpha   90.00
_cell.angle_beta   90.00
_cell.angle_gamma   90.00
#
_symmetry.space_group_name_H-M   'P 1'
#
loop_
_entity.id
_entity.type
_entity.pdbx_description
1 polymer ?
#
loop_
_entity_poly.entity_id
_entity_poly.type
_entity_poly.pdbx_seq_one_letter_code
_entity_poly.pdbx_strand_id
1 'polypeptide(L)'
;TKTWNVAELDKISFATTKNGTAVENQLADMDLNYWMPDTVTYLTRSDWAGTFPKTYENLTATNEMVDVLDNDTYEINANGDPSTVTFGADNGLTLADLKGVTDLSDERWGLLMDQIDLEDGMIRLGFGGTSTKAIESIMSPEAIQNDGPNGINSYTLGQYANTDTSSGDPCAVDENDPNLTYKFGTMCNETVIAQTFSKELAAEYGKVIGNYSLWSNLAIFWGAGTNLHRTPYNARNHEYYSEDAMLTSGQAVAYITAGQEYGCIIAPKHFAFNDTEINRTGVAVFMTEQQARENELRGTQASIEDAGALGIMTAFNRVGCYTANAHTGLLMNI
;
A
#
# COMPACT_ATOMS: atom_id res chain seq x y z
N THR A 1 23.46 -14.58 -33.99
CA THR A 1 23.13 -15.37 -32.80
C THR A 1 24.12 -14.99 -31.71
N LYS A 2 23.65 -14.44 -30.60
CA LYS A 2 24.48 -14.23 -29.40
C LYS A 2 24.28 -15.39 -28.45
N THR A 3 25.35 -15.98 -27.99
CA THR A 3 25.32 -17.02 -26.97
C THR A 3 25.64 -16.33 -25.62
N TRP A 4 24.78 -16.47 -24.66
CA TRP A 4 24.98 -15.96 -23.32
C TRP A 4 25.45 -17.10 -22.41
N ASN A 5 26.51 -16.89 -21.66
CA ASN A 5 26.96 -17.86 -20.68
C ASN A 5 26.33 -17.50 -19.31
N VAL A 6 25.18 -18.10 -19.02
CA VAL A 6 24.45 -17.87 -17.76
C VAL A 6 25.30 -18.21 -16.54
N ALA A 7 26.16 -19.22 -16.63
CA ALA A 7 27.04 -19.63 -15.54
C ALA A 7 28.08 -18.55 -15.14
N GLU A 8 28.45 -17.64 -16.05
CA GLU A 8 29.30 -16.51 -15.70
C GLU A 8 28.55 -15.39 -15.00
N LEU A 9 27.28 -15.18 -15.39
CA LEU A 9 26.40 -14.22 -14.73
C LEU A 9 26.05 -14.67 -13.31
N ASP A 10 25.86 -15.96 -13.10
CA ASP A 10 25.55 -16.51 -11.77
C ASP A 10 26.72 -16.43 -10.78
N LYS A 11 27.95 -16.14 -11.25
CA LYS A 11 29.11 -15.90 -10.39
C LYS A 11 29.17 -14.48 -9.84
N ILE A 12 28.39 -13.56 -10.37
CA ILE A 12 28.34 -12.18 -9.88
C ILE A 12 27.48 -12.17 -8.64
N SER A 13 28.07 -11.82 -7.50
CA SER A 13 27.31 -11.62 -6.27
C SER A 13 26.53 -10.31 -6.36
N PHE A 14 25.20 -10.41 -6.35
CA PHE A 14 24.30 -9.26 -6.22
C PHE A 14 24.01 -8.90 -4.75
N ALA A 15 24.60 -9.62 -3.80
CA ALA A 15 24.40 -9.43 -2.37
C ALA A 15 25.23 -8.28 -1.78
N THR A 16 25.94 -7.52 -2.62
CA THR A 16 26.74 -6.38 -2.16
C THR A 16 26.15 -5.08 -2.70
N THR A 17 25.83 -4.16 -1.82
CA THR A 17 25.34 -2.82 -2.20
C THR A 17 26.46 -2.00 -2.85
N LYS A 18 26.11 -0.86 -3.45
CA LYS A 18 27.08 0.05 -4.09
C LYS A 18 28.15 0.57 -3.12
N ASN A 19 27.86 0.60 -1.82
CA ASN A 19 28.79 1.02 -0.77
C ASN A 19 29.65 -0.13 -0.21
N GLY A 20 29.54 -1.35 -0.76
CA GLY A 20 30.31 -2.51 -0.33
C GLY A 20 29.76 -3.26 0.89
N THR A 21 28.64 -2.82 1.47
CA THR A 21 28.02 -3.51 2.59
C THR A 21 27.21 -4.70 2.08
N ALA A 22 27.31 -5.85 2.76
CA ALA A 22 26.48 -7.03 2.43
C ALA A 22 24.99 -6.73 2.66
N VAL A 23 24.16 -7.23 1.76
CA VAL A 23 22.69 -7.17 1.93
C VAL A 23 22.29 -8.23 2.95
N GLU A 24 21.63 -7.80 4.01
CA GLU A 24 21.08 -8.68 5.03
C GLU A 24 19.60 -8.97 4.72
N ASN A 25 19.15 -10.19 5.08
CA ASN A 25 17.75 -10.57 4.94
C ASN A 25 16.90 -9.80 5.97
N GLN A 26 15.94 -9.01 5.49
CA GLN A 26 15.02 -8.20 6.31
C GLN A 26 13.65 -8.87 6.51
N LEU A 27 13.39 -9.96 5.77
CA LEU A 27 12.12 -10.68 5.74
C LEU A 27 12.34 -12.19 5.97
N ALA A 28 13.23 -12.55 6.89
CA ALA A 28 13.56 -13.95 7.14
C ALA A 28 12.34 -14.79 7.57
N ASP A 29 11.45 -14.21 8.38
CA ASP A 29 10.22 -14.81 8.89
C ASP A 29 9.12 -14.99 7.82
N MET A 30 9.31 -14.42 6.65
CA MET A 30 8.47 -14.68 5.48
C MET A 30 8.83 -16.01 4.77
N ASP A 31 10.02 -16.54 5.00
CA ASP A 31 10.43 -17.82 4.43
C ASP A 31 9.87 -18.99 5.26
N LEU A 32 9.21 -19.95 4.61
CA LEU A 32 8.65 -21.10 5.31
C LEU A 32 9.75 -21.93 6.00
N ASN A 33 10.95 -22.00 5.44
CA ASN A 33 12.08 -22.69 6.06
C ASN A 33 12.59 -22.01 7.36
N TYR A 34 12.22 -20.77 7.63
CA TYR A 34 12.46 -20.13 8.92
C TYR A 34 11.67 -20.82 10.04
N TRP A 35 10.40 -21.12 9.76
CA TRP A 35 9.46 -21.74 10.71
C TRP A 35 9.55 -23.28 10.74
N MET A 36 9.87 -23.84 9.59
CA MET A 36 9.90 -25.29 9.34
C MET A 36 11.16 -25.63 8.54
N PRO A 37 12.33 -25.71 9.17
CA PRO A 37 13.60 -25.93 8.48
C PRO A 37 13.58 -27.14 7.55
N ASP A 38 14.22 -27.01 6.40
CA ASP A 38 14.37 -28.07 5.39
C ASP A 38 13.05 -28.59 4.76
N THR A 39 11.95 -27.88 4.95
CA THR A 39 10.63 -28.29 4.42
C THR A 39 10.49 -27.97 2.93
N VAL A 40 10.99 -26.82 2.49
CA VAL A 40 10.86 -26.35 1.11
C VAL A 40 12.23 -26.29 0.44
N THR A 41 12.35 -26.98 -0.70
CA THR A 41 13.48 -26.80 -1.62
C THR A 41 13.08 -25.83 -2.72
N TYR A 42 13.67 -24.64 -2.70
CA TYR A 42 13.38 -23.63 -3.69
C TYR A 42 14.01 -23.94 -5.05
N LEU A 43 13.33 -23.53 -6.11
CA LEU A 43 13.82 -23.60 -7.47
C LEU A 43 15.11 -22.80 -7.59
N THR A 44 16.17 -23.41 -8.13
CA THR A 44 17.44 -22.73 -8.38
C THR A 44 17.81 -22.78 -9.84
N ARG A 45 18.59 -21.80 -10.30
CA ARG A 45 19.13 -21.79 -11.67
C ARG A 45 20.19 -22.85 -11.90
N SER A 46 20.79 -23.36 -10.85
CA SER A 46 21.78 -24.41 -10.90
C SER A 46 21.20 -25.81 -11.17
N ASP A 47 19.96 -26.04 -10.80
CA ASP A 47 19.27 -27.33 -10.96
C ASP A 47 17.76 -27.16 -11.20
N TRP A 48 17.40 -26.64 -12.35
CA TRP A 48 16.01 -26.47 -12.74
C TRP A 48 15.20 -27.76 -12.72
N ALA A 49 15.82 -28.90 -13.07
CA ALA A 49 15.12 -30.18 -13.19
C ALA A 49 14.89 -30.85 -11.80
N GLY A 50 15.78 -30.58 -10.84
CA GLY A 50 15.74 -31.23 -9.52
C GLY A 50 14.82 -30.57 -8.51
N THR A 51 14.46 -29.30 -8.72
CA THR A 51 13.76 -28.50 -7.74
C THR A 51 12.24 -28.38 -7.95
N PHE A 52 11.70 -28.90 -9.06
CA PHE A 52 10.25 -28.97 -9.24
C PHE A 52 9.62 -30.03 -8.34
N PRO A 53 8.66 -29.67 -7.49
CA PRO A 53 7.97 -30.64 -6.66
C PRO A 53 7.17 -31.61 -7.53
N LYS A 54 7.25 -32.90 -7.25
CA LYS A 54 6.48 -33.93 -7.96
C LYS A 54 5.07 -34.09 -7.40
N THR A 55 4.88 -33.71 -6.16
CA THR A 55 3.61 -33.75 -5.42
C THR A 55 3.52 -32.52 -4.53
N TYR A 56 2.30 -32.07 -4.30
CA TYR A 56 2.01 -31.08 -3.26
C TYR A 56 1.65 -31.82 -1.98
N GLU A 57 2.31 -31.49 -0.89
CA GLU A 57 2.04 -32.06 0.42
C GLU A 57 1.31 -31.04 1.29
N ASN A 58 0.37 -31.53 2.09
CA ASN A 58 -0.24 -30.71 3.12
C ASN A 58 0.71 -30.65 4.33
N LEU A 59 1.14 -29.45 4.66
CA LEU A 59 1.96 -29.20 5.84
C LEU A 59 1.06 -28.81 7.01
N THR A 60 1.48 -29.18 8.22
CA THR A 60 0.82 -28.75 9.45
C THR A 60 1.67 -27.65 10.08
N ALA A 61 1.06 -26.53 10.44
CA ALA A 61 1.75 -25.45 11.13
C ALA A 61 2.37 -25.94 12.45
N THR A 62 3.55 -25.44 12.77
CA THR A 62 4.19 -25.70 14.07
C THR A 62 3.45 -24.96 15.19
N ASN A 63 3.66 -25.39 16.44
CA ASN A 63 3.08 -24.65 17.57
C ASN A 63 3.55 -23.19 17.61
N GLU A 64 4.80 -22.94 17.26
CA GLU A 64 5.35 -21.59 17.19
C GLU A 64 4.63 -20.72 16.14
N MET A 65 4.32 -21.29 14.97
CA MET A 65 3.50 -20.59 13.96
C MET A 65 2.09 -20.34 14.50
N VAL A 66 1.48 -21.32 15.15
CA VAL A 66 0.14 -21.20 15.73
C VAL A 66 0.10 -20.12 16.80
N ASP A 67 1.09 -20.07 17.68
CA ASP A 67 1.19 -19.06 18.73
C ASP A 67 1.24 -17.63 18.15
N VAL A 68 1.90 -17.44 17.01
CA VAL A 68 1.92 -16.13 16.32
C VAL A 68 0.60 -15.87 15.59
N LEU A 69 0.01 -16.89 14.97
CA LEU A 69 -1.25 -16.75 14.21
C LEU A 69 -2.45 -16.48 15.11
N ASP A 70 -2.47 -17.10 16.31
CA ASP A 70 -3.54 -16.99 17.31
C ASP A 70 -3.35 -15.84 18.31
N ASN A 71 -2.27 -15.06 18.15
CA ASN A 71 -2.00 -13.96 19.06
C ASN A 71 -2.94 -12.77 18.83
N ASP A 72 -4.17 -12.92 19.31
CA ASP A 72 -5.21 -11.88 19.31
C ASP A 72 -5.02 -10.86 20.45
N THR A 73 -4.10 -11.13 21.36
CA THR A 73 -3.83 -10.26 22.50
C THR A 73 -2.73 -9.26 22.14
N TYR A 74 -3.12 -8.12 21.63
CA TYR A 74 -2.26 -6.94 21.71
C TYR A 74 -2.16 -6.57 23.20
N GLU A 75 -1.06 -6.93 23.83
CA GLU A 75 -0.70 -6.24 25.04
C GLU A 75 -0.39 -4.79 24.64
N ILE A 76 -1.36 -3.91 24.87
CA ILE A 76 -1.08 -2.48 24.82
C ILE A 76 0.02 -2.28 25.85
N ASN A 77 1.23 -1.99 25.35
CA ASN A 77 2.34 -1.70 26.23
C ASN A 77 2.06 -0.35 26.89
N ALA A 78 1.32 -0.40 28.00
CA ALA A 78 0.97 0.75 28.82
C ALA A 78 2.18 1.31 29.61
N ASN A 79 3.41 1.05 29.14
CA ASN A 79 4.63 1.54 29.79
C ASN A 79 4.89 3.04 29.56
N GLY A 80 4.09 3.70 28.73
CA GLY A 80 4.10 5.16 28.62
C GLY A 80 3.50 5.80 29.86
N ASP A 81 4.16 6.78 30.43
CA ASP A 81 3.58 7.61 31.49
C ASP A 81 2.66 8.65 30.83
N PRO A 82 1.32 8.52 30.96
CA PRO A 82 0.38 9.47 30.33
C PRO A 82 0.54 10.89 30.88
N SER A 83 1.18 11.06 32.04
CA SER A 83 1.45 12.39 32.59
C SER A 83 2.50 13.18 31.78
N THR A 84 3.23 12.52 30.88
CA THR A 84 4.22 13.16 30.00
C THR A 84 3.62 13.64 28.67
N VAL A 85 2.35 13.33 28.40
CA VAL A 85 1.67 13.72 27.16
C VAL A 85 0.90 15.01 27.39
N THR A 86 1.13 16.00 26.55
CA THR A 86 0.42 17.29 26.58
C THR A 86 -0.71 17.26 25.55
N PHE A 87 -1.88 17.77 25.92
CA PHE A 87 -3.02 17.97 25.05
C PHE A 87 -3.54 19.40 25.14
N GLY A 88 -4.05 19.95 24.06
CA GLY A 88 -4.74 21.24 24.04
C GLY A 88 -3.83 22.44 24.37
N ALA A 89 -2.53 22.34 24.13
CA ALA A 89 -1.63 23.47 24.26
C ALA A 89 -1.94 24.56 23.22
N ASP A 90 -1.72 25.81 23.57
CA ASP A 90 -1.84 26.94 22.63
C ASP A 90 -0.43 27.37 22.16
N ASN A 91 0.11 26.67 21.20
CA ASN A 91 1.43 26.97 20.61
C ASN A 91 1.32 27.83 19.35
N GLY A 92 0.10 28.17 18.90
CA GLY A 92 -0.16 29.02 17.74
C GLY A 92 0.27 28.45 16.40
N LEU A 93 0.46 27.12 16.31
CA LEU A 93 0.85 26.43 15.07
C LEU A 93 -0.36 25.85 14.35
N THR A 94 -0.23 25.80 13.04
CA THR A 94 -1.16 25.08 12.16
C THR A 94 -0.42 23.99 11.39
N LEU A 95 -1.13 22.98 10.90
CA LEU A 95 -0.53 21.96 10.04
C LEU A 95 0.14 22.57 8.80
N ALA A 96 -0.39 23.69 8.29
CA ALA A 96 0.17 24.40 7.14
C ALA A 96 1.56 24.99 7.41
N ASP A 97 1.87 25.35 8.67
CA ASP A 97 3.18 25.89 9.04
C ASP A 97 4.31 24.84 8.93
N LEU A 98 3.94 23.56 8.92
CA LEU A 98 4.88 22.46 8.75
C LEU A 98 4.97 21.97 7.30
N LYS A 99 4.35 22.66 6.36
CA LYS A 99 4.45 22.30 4.94
C LYS A 99 5.91 22.28 4.48
N GLY A 100 6.36 21.11 3.99
CA GLY A 100 7.73 20.91 3.54
C GLY A 100 8.74 20.54 4.65
N VAL A 101 8.32 20.43 5.89
CA VAL A 101 9.12 19.93 6.99
C VAL A 101 9.08 18.39 6.98
N THR A 102 10.12 17.77 6.44
CA THR A 102 10.22 16.31 6.29
C THR A 102 10.99 15.64 7.44
N ASP A 103 11.74 16.42 8.22
CA ASP A 103 12.44 15.93 9.40
C ASP A 103 11.47 15.82 10.58
N LEU A 104 11.10 14.59 10.95
CA LEU A 104 10.21 14.32 12.08
C LEU A 104 10.83 14.66 13.44
N SER A 105 12.13 14.91 13.51
CA SER A 105 12.81 15.38 14.74
C SER A 105 12.73 16.90 14.93
N ASP A 106 12.18 17.64 13.97
CA ASP A 106 11.94 19.08 14.11
C ASP A 106 10.97 19.33 15.27
N GLU A 107 11.38 20.17 16.21
CA GLU A 107 10.61 20.43 17.45
C GLU A 107 9.18 20.92 17.19
N ARG A 108 8.92 21.53 16.02
CA ARG A 108 7.59 22.02 15.67
C ARG A 108 6.57 20.89 15.54
N TRP A 109 6.99 19.67 15.17
CA TRP A 109 6.08 18.52 15.16
C TRP A 109 5.58 18.21 16.58
N GLY A 110 6.47 18.22 17.58
CA GLY A 110 6.07 18.02 18.97
C GLY A 110 5.12 19.11 19.45
N LEU A 111 5.45 20.38 19.20
CA LEU A 111 4.60 21.52 19.57
C LEU A 111 3.23 21.48 18.89
N LEU A 112 3.16 21.07 17.60
CA LEU A 112 1.90 20.90 16.90
C LEU A 112 1.06 19.74 17.49
N MET A 113 1.70 18.62 17.82
CA MET A 113 1.03 17.48 18.43
C MET A 113 0.45 17.81 19.81
N ASP A 114 1.18 18.60 20.60
CA ASP A 114 0.74 19.06 21.92
C ASP A 114 -0.52 19.94 21.86
N GLN A 115 -0.80 20.59 20.72
CA GLN A 115 -2.01 21.38 20.49
C GLN A 115 -3.26 20.53 20.26
N ILE A 116 -3.11 19.26 19.85
CA ILE A 116 -4.27 18.42 19.55
C ILE A 116 -5.08 18.25 20.84
N ASP A 117 -6.35 18.60 20.77
CA ASP A 117 -7.30 18.31 21.83
C ASP A 117 -7.56 16.80 21.93
N LEU A 118 -7.70 16.29 23.14
CA LEU A 118 -7.91 14.87 23.37
C LEU A 118 -9.20 14.37 22.71
N GLU A 119 -10.27 15.18 22.73
CA GLU A 119 -11.54 14.83 22.13
C GLU A 119 -11.43 14.76 20.61
N ASP A 120 -10.79 15.75 19.98
CA ASP A 120 -10.51 15.75 18.54
C ASP A 120 -9.66 14.54 18.11
N GLY A 121 -8.64 14.20 18.90
CA GLY A 121 -7.80 13.02 18.66
C GLY A 121 -8.58 11.72 18.75
N MET A 122 -9.48 11.59 19.74
CA MET A 122 -10.33 10.41 19.92
C MET A 122 -11.35 10.27 18.80
N ILE A 123 -11.98 11.37 18.37
CA ILE A 123 -12.92 11.38 17.23
C ILE A 123 -12.22 10.91 15.97
N ARG A 124 -11.01 11.41 15.71
CA ARG A 124 -10.24 10.99 14.54
C ARG A 124 -9.94 9.50 14.54
N LEU A 125 -9.50 8.95 15.65
CA LEU A 125 -9.18 7.53 15.77
C LEU A 125 -10.43 6.65 15.71
N GLY A 126 -11.52 7.08 16.33
CA GLY A 126 -12.74 6.28 16.43
C GLY A 126 -13.65 6.34 15.20
N PHE A 127 -13.71 7.47 14.52
CA PHE A 127 -14.71 7.73 13.47
C PHE A 127 -14.11 8.04 12.09
N GLY A 128 -12.81 7.91 11.93
CA GLY A 128 -12.14 8.19 10.65
C GLY A 128 -12.67 7.31 9.52
N GLY A 129 -12.72 6.01 9.72
CA GLY A 129 -13.13 5.06 8.69
C GLY A 129 -12.31 5.22 7.41
N THR A 130 -12.99 5.53 6.31
CA THR A 130 -12.37 5.84 5.01
C THR A 130 -12.14 7.35 4.80
N SER A 131 -12.22 8.14 5.84
CA SER A 131 -11.87 9.57 5.82
C SER A 131 -10.91 9.88 6.97
N THR A 132 -10.16 10.96 6.79
CA THR A 132 -9.40 11.57 7.88
C THR A 132 -10.24 12.73 8.39
N LYS A 133 -10.73 12.64 9.62
CA LYS A 133 -11.54 13.71 10.20
C LYS A 133 -10.72 14.98 10.41
N ALA A 134 -11.37 16.12 10.36
CA ALA A 134 -10.73 17.39 10.67
C ALA A 134 -10.19 17.37 12.11
N ILE A 135 -9.09 18.09 12.34
CA ILE A 135 -8.58 18.40 13.68
C ILE A 135 -8.50 19.94 13.76
N GLU A 136 -9.51 20.53 14.38
CA GLU A 136 -9.66 21.99 14.39
C GLU A 136 -8.54 22.69 15.11
N SER A 137 -8.05 22.12 16.22
CA SER A 137 -6.97 22.68 17.05
C SER A 137 -5.65 22.92 16.29
N ILE A 138 -5.42 22.20 15.18
CA ILE A 138 -4.24 22.38 14.34
C ILE A 138 -4.59 22.78 12.89
N MET A 139 -5.86 23.13 12.64
CA MET A 139 -6.40 23.47 11.32
C MET A 139 -6.15 22.38 10.26
N SER A 140 -6.16 21.10 10.67
CA SER A 140 -6.11 19.99 9.73
C SER A 140 -7.49 19.76 9.12
N PRO A 141 -7.66 19.86 7.80
CA PRO A 141 -8.96 19.65 7.16
C PRO A 141 -9.37 18.18 7.17
N GLU A 142 -10.67 17.92 6.99
CA GLU A 142 -11.14 16.58 6.64
C GLU A 142 -10.61 16.20 5.26
N ALA A 143 -10.19 14.95 5.12
CA ALA A 143 -9.72 14.39 3.86
C ALA A 143 -10.48 13.11 3.52
N ILE A 144 -11.09 13.07 2.35
CA ILE A 144 -11.83 11.91 1.86
C ILE A 144 -10.83 10.95 1.20
N GLN A 145 -11.03 9.66 1.45
CA GLN A 145 -10.29 8.58 0.81
C GLN A 145 -11.27 7.69 0.04
N ASN A 146 -10.85 7.18 -1.10
CA ASN A 146 -11.71 6.31 -1.90
C ASN A 146 -10.92 5.26 -2.66
N ASP A 147 -11.62 4.19 -3.00
CA ASP A 147 -11.13 3.05 -3.76
C ASP A 147 -11.55 3.12 -5.23
N GLY A 148 -10.87 2.34 -6.04
CA GLY A 148 -11.30 2.03 -7.39
C GLY A 148 -10.24 2.09 -8.47
N PRO A 149 -9.41 1.05 -8.66
CA PRO A 149 -8.44 1.01 -9.76
C PRO A 149 -9.09 1.18 -11.14
N ASN A 150 -10.35 0.76 -11.29
CA ASN A 150 -11.13 0.91 -12.53
C ASN A 150 -11.93 2.23 -12.59
N GLY A 151 -11.56 3.21 -11.81
CA GLY A 151 -12.25 4.49 -11.63
C GLY A 151 -12.70 4.68 -10.19
N ILE A 152 -13.05 5.92 -9.83
CA ILE A 152 -13.47 6.25 -8.47
C ILE A 152 -14.79 5.51 -8.15
N ASN A 153 -14.84 4.86 -6.99
CA ASN A 153 -16.03 4.19 -6.52
C ASN A 153 -17.09 5.20 -6.04
N SER A 154 -18.04 5.50 -6.90
CA SER A 154 -19.09 6.48 -6.63
C SER A 154 -19.99 6.10 -5.44
N TYR A 155 -20.16 4.81 -5.16
CA TYR A 155 -20.94 4.36 -4.00
C TYR A 155 -20.29 4.82 -2.68
N THR A 156 -18.99 4.67 -2.56
CA THR A 156 -18.25 5.13 -1.37
C THR A 156 -18.29 6.65 -1.23
N LEU A 157 -18.17 7.40 -2.31
CA LEU A 157 -18.29 8.86 -2.29
C LEU A 157 -19.70 9.31 -1.86
N GLY A 158 -20.73 8.66 -2.36
CA GLY A 158 -22.11 8.98 -1.98
C GLY A 158 -22.41 8.80 -0.50
N GLN A 159 -21.65 7.98 0.22
CA GLN A 159 -21.78 7.82 1.67
C GLN A 159 -21.19 8.99 2.47
N TYR A 160 -20.24 9.72 1.89
CA TYR A 160 -19.50 10.79 2.55
C TYR A 160 -19.80 12.19 1.97
N ALA A 161 -20.58 12.25 0.89
CA ALA A 161 -21.02 13.53 0.36
C ALA A 161 -21.88 14.23 1.40
N ASN A 162 -21.50 15.44 1.78
CA ASN A 162 -22.39 16.30 2.54
C ASN A 162 -23.58 16.66 1.66
N THR A 163 -24.76 16.13 1.96
CA THR A 163 -26.00 16.41 1.22
C THR A 163 -26.79 17.57 1.81
N ASP A 164 -26.33 18.14 2.92
CA ASP A 164 -26.96 19.31 3.53
C ASP A 164 -26.48 20.59 2.83
N THR A 165 -27.18 20.97 1.76
CA THR A 165 -26.92 22.19 1.01
C THR A 165 -27.20 23.47 1.81
N SER A 166 -27.84 23.35 2.98
CA SER A 166 -28.05 24.49 3.90
C SER A 166 -26.86 24.77 4.82
N SER A 167 -25.91 23.84 4.88
CA SER A 167 -24.72 23.93 5.77
C SER A 167 -23.77 25.10 5.42
N GLY A 168 -23.89 25.65 4.21
CA GLY A 168 -22.94 26.64 3.71
C GLY A 168 -21.61 26.03 3.21
N ASP A 169 -21.48 24.70 3.24
CA ASP A 169 -20.35 23.98 2.67
C ASP A 169 -20.34 24.12 1.14
N PRO A 170 -19.31 24.72 0.53
CA PRO A 170 -19.25 24.86 -0.92
C PRO A 170 -19.15 23.51 -1.66
N CYS A 171 -18.84 22.42 -0.94
CA CYS A 171 -18.76 21.07 -1.47
C CYS A 171 -20.05 20.26 -1.20
N ALA A 172 -21.09 20.87 -0.58
CA ALA A 172 -22.36 20.19 -0.39
C ALA A 172 -23.03 19.88 -1.73
N VAL A 173 -23.45 18.62 -1.89
CA VAL A 173 -24.06 18.11 -3.12
C VAL A 173 -25.57 18.01 -2.93
N ASP A 174 -26.34 18.69 -3.77
CA ASP A 174 -27.76 18.43 -3.87
C ASP A 174 -27.98 17.08 -4.59
N GLU A 175 -28.37 16.06 -3.85
CA GLU A 175 -28.66 14.73 -4.39
C GLU A 175 -29.77 14.74 -5.48
N ASN A 176 -30.56 15.79 -5.52
CA ASN A 176 -31.64 15.98 -6.49
C ASN A 176 -31.23 16.81 -7.71
N ASP A 177 -30.04 17.45 -7.71
CA ASP A 177 -29.53 18.16 -8.87
C ASP A 177 -28.81 17.19 -9.83
N PRO A 178 -29.41 16.88 -10.98
CA PRO A 178 -28.79 15.96 -11.94
C PRO A 178 -27.47 16.47 -12.53
N ASN A 179 -27.15 17.76 -12.38
CA ASN A 179 -25.93 18.36 -12.87
C ASN A 179 -24.80 18.31 -11.84
N LEU A 180 -25.15 18.16 -10.56
CA LEU A 180 -24.21 18.10 -9.43
C LEU A 180 -24.01 16.66 -8.89
N THR A 181 -24.68 15.67 -9.48
CA THR A 181 -24.43 14.28 -9.12
C THR A 181 -23.09 13.87 -9.66
N TYR A 182 -22.14 13.53 -8.77
CA TYR A 182 -20.83 12.98 -9.17
C TYR A 182 -21.04 11.62 -9.85
N LYS A 183 -21.10 11.63 -11.17
CA LYS A 183 -21.14 10.42 -12.00
C LYS A 183 -19.78 10.22 -12.61
N PHE A 184 -18.95 9.42 -11.93
CA PHE A 184 -17.69 9.02 -12.51
C PHE A 184 -17.93 7.88 -13.50
N GLY A 185 -17.27 7.97 -14.66
CA GLY A 185 -17.29 6.90 -15.64
C GLY A 185 -16.54 5.67 -15.11
N THR A 186 -17.10 4.50 -15.33
CA THR A 186 -16.34 3.26 -15.17
C THR A 186 -15.27 3.21 -16.26
N MET A 187 -14.04 2.99 -15.87
CA MET A 187 -12.89 2.92 -16.77
C MET A 187 -12.49 1.46 -17.00
N CYS A 188 -11.64 1.22 -18.00
CA CYS A 188 -11.15 -0.12 -18.25
C CYS A 188 -10.24 -0.60 -17.11
N ASN A 189 -10.13 -1.92 -16.98
CA ASN A 189 -9.29 -2.56 -15.96
C ASN A 189 -7.80 -2.26 -16.19
N GLU A 190 -7.02 -2.24 -15.13
CA GLU A 190 -5.56 -2.05 -15.19
C GLU A 190 -4.88 -3.10 -16.06
N THR A 191 -5.37 -4.36 -16.03
CA THR A 191 -4.92 -5.42 -16.95
C THR A 191 -5.07 -5.02 -18.43
N VAL A 192 -6.19 -4.38 -18.80
CA VAL A 192 -6.42 -3.94 -20.18
C VAL A 192 -5.47 -2.83 -20.57
N ILE A 193 -5.19 -1.90 -19.66
CA ILE A 193 -4.21 -0.83 -19.90
C ILE A 193 -2.82 -1.43 -20.09
N ALA A 194 -2.42 -2.36 -19.24
CA ALA A 194 -1.11 -3.01 -19.32
C ALA A 194 -0.90 -3.78 -20.63
N GLN A 195 -1.95 -4.42 -21.17
CA GLN A 195 -1.90 -5.11 -22.46
C GLN A 195 -1.58 -4.20 -23.65
N THR A 196 -1.73 -2.89 -23.48
CA THR A 196 -1.33 -1.93 -24.53
C THR A 196 0.17 -1.69 -24.57
N PHE A 197 0.91 -2.02 -23.51
CA PHE A 197 2.32 -1.70 -23.30
C PHE A 197 2.63 -0.20 -23.40
N SER A 198 1.62 0.67 -23.31
CA SER A 198 1.76 2.13 -23.43
C SER A 198 1.76 2.81 -22.07
N LYS A 199 2.90 3.39 -21.70
CA LYS A 199 3.02 4.25 -20.51
C LYS A 199 2.25 5.55 -20.68
N GLU A 200 2.16 6.05 -21.91
CA GLU A 200 1.41 7.26 -22.24
C GLU A 200 -0.08 7.07 -21.96
N LEU A 201 -0.64 5.91 -22.29
CA LEU A 201 -2.04 5.61 -21.99
C LEU A 201 -2.28 5.46 -20.49
N ALA A 202 -1.35 4.82 -19.77
CA ALA A 202 -1.42 4.74 -18.31
C ALA A 202 -1.36 6.13 -17.66
N ALA A 203 -0.52 7.03 -18.18
CA ALA A 203 -0.46 8.41 -17.72
C ALA A 203 -1.78 9.17 -17.99
N GLU A 204 -2.38 9.02 -19.18
CA GLU A 204 -3.69 9.62 -19.46
C GLU A 204 -4.78 9.11 -18.50
N TYR A 205 -4.73 7.83 -18.15
CA TYR A 205 -5.62 7.26 -17.15
C TYR A 205 -5.40 7.91 -15.77
N GLY A 206 -4.14 8.06 -15.35
CA GLY A 206 -3.78 8.75 -14.11
C GLY A 206 -4.32 10.19 -14.06
N LYS A 207 -4.21 10.93 -15.17
CA LYS A 207 -4.77 12.29 -15.28
C LYS A 207 -6.29 12.33 -15.11
N VAL A 208 -7.01 11.34 -15.63
CA VAL A 208 -8.47 11.27 -15.43
C VAL A 208 -8.81 11.08 -13.96
N ILE A 209 -8.11 10.18 -13.27
CA ILE A 209 -8.30 9.97 -11.83
C ILE A 209 -7.95 11.24 -11.04
N GLY A 210 -6.81 11.87 -11.34
CA GLY A 210 -6.40 13.11 -10.71
C GLY A 210 -7.44 14.24 -10.93
N ASN A 211 -7.98 14.36 -12.14
CA ASN A 211 -9.04 15.33 -12.42
C ASN A 211 -10.32 15.01 -11.64
N TYR A 212 -10.74 13.76 -11.60
CA TYR A 212 -11.90 13.33 -10.81
C TYR A 212 -11.71 13.60 -9.31
N SER A 213 -10.49 13.46 -8.80
CA SER A 213 -10.19 13.74 -7.39
C SER A 213 -10.44 15.20 -7.02
N LEU A 214 -10.11 16.13 -7.92
CA LEU A 214 -10.40 17.56 -7.73
C LEU A 214 -11.92 17.81 -7.64
N TRP A 215 -12.71 17.19 -8.51
CA TRP A 215 -14.16 17.34 -8.51
C TRP A 215 -14.83 16.75 -7.28
N SER A 216 -14.26 15.69 -6.70
CA SER A 216 -14.84 14.96 -5.57
C SER A 216 -14.23 15.32 -4.22
N ASN A 217 -13.31 16.29 -4.18
CA ASN A 217 -12.53 16.61 -2.97
C ASN A 217 -11.81 15.37 -2.38
N LEU A 218 -11.36 14.48 -3.25
CA LEU A 218 -10.68 13.25 -2.87
C LEU A 218 -9.21 13.52 -2.62
N ALA A 219 -8.75 13.36 -1.39
CA ALA A 219 -7.36 13.57 -1.01
C ALA A 219 -6.48 12.34 -1.28
N ILE A 220 -7.01 11.14 -1.04
CA ILE A 220 -6.29 9.88 -1.19
C ILE A 220 -7.12 8.90 -2.02
N PHE A 221 -6.50 8.38 -3.06
CA PHE A 221 -7.06 7.35 -3.92
C PHE A 221 -6.29 6.04 -3.76
N TRP A 222 -7.00 4.96 -3.39
CA TRP A 222 -6.41 3.63 -3.25
C TRP A 222 -6.36 2.94 -4.60
N GLY A 223 -5.33 3.24 -5.33
CA GLY A 223 -5.17 2.80 -6.70
C GLY A 223 -3.72 2.63 -7.09
N ALA A 224 -3.55 2.20 -8.31
CA ALA A 224 -2.48 1.43 -8.87
C ALA A 224 -2.35 0.07 -8.17
N GLY A 225 -3.04 -0.92 -8.70
CA GLY A 225 -2.95 -2.31 -8.25
C GLY A 225 -1.63 -2.93 -8.68
N THR A 226 -0.66 -3.07 -7.77
CA THR A 226 0.72 -3.47 -8.08
C THR A 226 1.05 -4.92 -7.77
N ASN A 227 0.10 -5.71 -7.25
CA ASN A 227 0.30 -7.14 -7.10
C ASN A 227 0.43 -7.83 -8.46
N LEU A 228 1.13 -8.95 -8.49
CA LEU A 228 1.32 -9.72 -9.71
C LEU A 228 0.26 -10.80 -9.89
N HIS A 229 -0.01 -11.17 -11.14
CA HIS A 229 -0.87 -12.29 -11.48
C HIS A 229 -0.15 -13.63 -11.25
N ARG A 230 0.09 -14.00 -9.99
CA ARG A 230 0.77 -15.26 -9.64
C ARG A 230 -0.06 -16.49 -9.96
N THR A 231 -1.37 -16.38 -9.89
CA THR A 231 -2.31 -17.46 -10.18
C THR A 231 -3.49 -16.94 -10.97
N PRO A 232 -3.99 -17.71 -11.96
CA PRO A 232 -5.20 -17.33 -12.69
C PRO A 232 -6.46 -17.39 -11.82
N TYR A 233 -6.39 -17.99 -10.65
CA TYR A 233 -7.53 -18.16 -9.74
C TYR A 233 -7.71 -17.01 -8.77
N ASN A 234 -6.84 -16.00 -8.80
CA ASN A 234 -7.08 -14.79 -8.01
C ASN A 234 -8.20 -13.97 -8.64
N ALA A 235 -9.29 -13.84 -7.91
CA ALA A 235 -10.48 -13.11 -8.38
C ALA A 235 -10.23 -11.62 -8.69
N ARG A 236 -9.12 -11.06 -8.22
CA ARG A 236 -8.76 -9.65 -8.39
C ARG A 236 -7.68 -9.38 -9.45
N ASN A 237 -7.29 -10.37 -10.24
CA ASN A 237 -6.33 -10.14 -11.33
C ASN A 237 -6.76 -9.03 -12.30
N HIS A 238 -8.06 -8.76 -12.42
CA HIS A 238 -8.57 -7.69 -13.28
C HIS A 238 -8.14 -6.29 -12.82
N GLU A 239 -7.86 -6.08 -11.54
CA GLU A 239 -7.42 -4.80 -11.00
C GLU A 239 -5.91 -4.68 -10.80
N TYR A 240 -5.14 -5.66 -11.29
CA TYR A 240 -3.68 -5.65 -11.29
C TYR A 240 -3.15 -5.63 -12.72
N TYR A 241 -2.01 -4.98 -12.94
CA TYR A 241 -1.51 -4.74 -14.29
C TYR A 241 -1.10 -6.03 -15.02
N SER A 242 -0.27 -6.89 -14.41
CA SER A 242 0.38 -7.99 -15.11
C SER A 242 0.94 -9.05 -14.17
N GLU A 243 1.37 -10.17 -14.73
CA GLU A 243 2.26 -11.16 -14.09
C GLU A 243 3.73 -10.71 -14.12
N ASP A 244 4.08 -9.73 -14.97
CA ASP A 244 5.43 -9.21 -15.15
C ASP A 244 5.67 -7.99 -14.26
N ALA A 245 6.69 -8.08 -13.40
CA ALA A 245 7.03 -7.03 -12.44
C ALA A 245 7.49 -5.73 -13.13
N MET A 246 8.17 -5.81 -14.27
CA MET A 246 8.67 -4.64 -14.99
C MET A 246 7.55 -3.92 -15.74
N LEU A 247 6.64 -4.68 -16.35
CA LEU A 247 5.44 -4.09 -16.98
C LEU A 247 4.57 -3.41 -15.93
N THR A 248 4.30 -4.08 -14.81
CA THR A 248 3.57 -3.51 -13.67
C THR A 248 4.21 -2.22 -13.18
N SER A 249 5.53 -2.23 -12.95
CA SER A 249 6.28 -1.04 -12.51
C SER A 249 6.13 0.13 -13.50
N GLY A 250 6.34 -0.14 -14.80
CA GLY A 250 6.26 0.90 -15.81
C GLY A 250 4.89 1.53 -15.96
N GLN A 251 3.82 0.74 -15.82
CA GLN A 251 2.44 1.21 -15.88
C GLN A 251 2.08 1.99 -14.61
N ALA A 252 2.38 1.44 -13.43
CA ALA A 252 2.09 2.07 -12.15
C ALA A 252 2.80 3.44 -12.01
N VAL A 253 4.08 3.51 -12.37
CA VAL A 253 4.85 4.77 -12.34
C VAL A 253 4.19 5.84 -13.20
N ALA A 254 3.85 5.51 -14.44
CA ALA A 254 3.21 6.47 -15.35
C ALA A 254 1.86 6.97 -14.84
N TYR A 255 1.05 6.05 -14.33
CA TYR A 255 -0.27 6.33 -13.75
C TYR A 255 -0.17 7.21 -12.51
N ILE A 256 0.66 6.84 -11.54
CA ILE A 256 0.80 7.53 -10.25
C ILE A 256 1.36 8.94 -10.47
N THR A 257 2.45 9.06 -11.23
CA THR A 257 3.06 10.36 -11.52
C THR A 257 2.04 11.32 -12.10
N ALA A 258 1.32 10.90 -13.14
CA ALA A 258 0.35 11.77 -13.80
C ALA A 258 -0.87 12.11 -12.92
N GLY A 259 -1.33 11.17 -12.10
CA GLY A 259 -2.46 11.42 -11.20
C GLY A 259 -2.11 12.35 -10.04
N GLN A 260 -0.91 12.21 -9.47
CA GLN A 260 -0.46 13.08 -8.38
C GLN A 260 -0.19 14.53 -8.78
N GLU A 261 -0.02 14.83 -10.09
CA GLU A 261 0.07 16.22 -10.58
C GLU A 261 -1.18 17.06 -10.23
N TYR A 262 -2.30 16.42 -9.94
CA TYR A 262 -3.56 17.07 -9.53
C TYR A 262 -3.70 17.23 -8.01
N GLY A 263 -2.70 16.82 -7.24
CA GLY A 263 -2.68 16.97 -5.79
C GLY A 263 -3.30 15.79 -5.01
N CYS A 264 -3.88 14.80 -5.68
CA CYS A 264 -4.36 13.59 -5.04
C CYS A 264 -3.20 12.66 -4.69
N ILE A 265 -3.18 12.12 -3.48
CA ILE A 265 -2.26 11.03 -3.12
C ILE A 265 -2.79 9.74 -3.74
N ILE A 266 -2.00 9.14 -4.64
CA ILE A 266 -2.32 7.84 -5.20
C ILE A 266 -1.52 6.79 -4.43
N ALA A 267 -2.25 5.93 -3.70
CA ALA A 267 -1.68 4.92 -2.83
C ALA A 267 -1.69 3.53 -3.53
N PRO A 268 -0.56 3.06 -4.04
CA PRO A 268 -0.48 1.71 -4.63
C PRO A 268 -0.89 0.64 -3.63
N LYS A 269 -1.46 -0.45 -4.16
CA LYS A 269 -2.02 -1.55 -3.37
C LYS A 269 -1.83 -2.91 -4.05
N HIS A 270 -1.89 -3.99 -3.31
CA HIS A 270 -1.92 -4.10 -1.86
C HIS A 270 -0.53 -4.52 -1.36
N PHE A 271 -0.01 -3.79 -0.43
CA PHE A 271 1.32 -4.03 0.12
C PHE A 271 1.23 -4.91 1.38
N ALA A 272 1.60 -6.22 1.30
CA ALA A 272 2.09 -6.86 0.09
C ALA A 272 1.46 -8.24 -0.09
N PHE A 273 1.59 -8.77 -1.31
CA PHE A 273 1.31 -10.17 -1.65
C PHE A 273 -0.16 -10.59 -1.58
N ASN A 274 -1.08 -9.72 -1.97
CA ASN A 274 -2.50 -10.09 -2.09
C ASN A 274 -2.76 -10.92 -3.37
N ASP A 275 -2.28 -12.15 -3.38
CA ASP A 275 -2.30 -13.03 -4.54
C ASP A 275 -3.53 -13.94 -4.61
N THR A 276 -4.35 -13.94 -3.57
CA THR A 276 -5.60 -14.70 -3.52
C THR A 276 -6.62 -14.00 -2.65
N GLU A 277 -7.88 -14.07 -3.08
CA GLU A 277 -9.02 -13.54 -2.31
C GLU A 277 -9.65 -14.58 -1.39
N ILE A 278 -9.34 -15.85 -1.57
CA ILE A 278 -9.85 -16.91 -0.69
C ILE A 278 -9.17 -16.77 0.67
N ASN A 279 -9.99 -16.50 1.69
CA ASN A 279 -9.53 -16.29 3.08
C ASN A 279 -8.47 -15.18 3.21
N ARG A 280 -8.54 -14.13 2.39
CA ARG A 280 -7.51 -13.07 2.34
C ARG A 280 -7.20 -12.42 3.68
N THR A 281 -8.15 -12.37 4.61
CA THR A 281 -7.94 -11.82 5.96
C THR A 281 -7.17 -12.75 6.90
N GLY A 282 -6.92 -13.99 6.49
CA GLY A 282 -6.23 -14.99 7.31
C GLY A 282 -5.13 -15.77 6.59
N VAL A 283 -5.11 -15.71 5.24
CA VAL A 283 -4.11 -16.44 4.46
C VAL A 283 -2.70 -15.90 4.74
N ALA A 284 -1.78 -16.81 5.01
CA ALA A 284 -0.35 -16.52 5.17
C ALA A 284 0.38 -16.81 3.85
N VAL A 285 1.16 -15.85 3.39
CA VAL A 285 1.95 -15.95 2.16
C VAL A 285 3.41 -16.12 2.52
N PHE A 286 4.03 -17.18 2.00
CA PHE A 286 5.43 -17.50 2.23
C PHE A 286 6.21 -17.46 0.92
N MET A 287 7.39 -16.83 0.96
CA MET A 287 8.36 -16.82 -0.12
C MET A 287 9.73 -16.40 0.40
N THR A 288 10.77 -16.52 -0.42
CA THR A 288 12.08 -15.96 -0.09
C THR A 288 12.08 -14.45 -0.27
N GLU A 289 12.91 -13.74 0.48
CA GLU A 289 13.10 -12.29 0.28
C GLU A 289 13.58 -11.96 -1.13
N GLN A 290 14.41 -12.83 -1.74
CA GLN A 290 14.85 -12.65 -3.12
C GLN A 290 13.65 -12.63 -4.07
N GLN A 291 12.73 -13.58 -3.97
CA GLN A 291 11.51 -13.63 -4.78
C GLN A 291 10.66 -12.37 -4.56
N ALA A 292 10.50 -11.95 -3.31
CA ALA A 292 9.75 -10.76 -2.97
C ALA A 292 10.35 -9.50 -3.62
N ARG A 293 11.65 -9.29 -3.48
CA ARG A 293 12.33 -8.09 -4.00
C ARG A 293 12.44 -8.08 -5.53
N GLU A 294 12.74 -9.21 -6.13
CA GLU A 294 12.91 -9.29 -7.59
C GLU A 294 11.59 -9.18 -8.36
N ASN A 295 10.48 -9.61 -7.76
CA ASN A 295 9.20 -9.68 -8.43
C ASN A 295 8.10 -8.93 -7.68
N GLU A 296 7.62 -9.46 -6.56
CA GLU A 296 6.35 -9.06 -5.96
C GLU A 296 6.34 -7.61 -5.43
N LEU A 297 7.47 -7.13 -4.91
CA LEU A 297 7.60 -5.77 -4.37
C LEU A 297 8.00 -4.74 -5.43
N ARG A 298 8.42 -5.16 -6.62
CA ARG A 298 8.95 -4.24 -7.64
C ARG A 298 7.97 -3.16 -8.07
N GLY A 299 6.70 -3.51 -8.23
CA GLY A 299 5.66 -2.55 -8.60
C GLY A 299 5.49 -1.45 -7.55
N THR A 300 5.44 -1.82 -6.28
CA THR A 300 5.34 -0.87 -5.17
C THR A 300 6.63 -0.08 -4.99
N GLN A 301 7.78 -0.73 -5.07
CA GLN A 301 9.08 -0.06 -5.00
C GLN A 301 9.20 1.04 -6.06
N ALA A 302 8.93 0.71 -7.33
CA ALA A 302 8.95 1.68 -8.41
C ALA A 302 7.92 2.82 -8.21
N SER A 303 6.76 2.49 -7.65
CA SER A 303 5.75 3.49 -7.32
C SER A 303 6.25 4.53 -6.30
N ILE A 304 7.06 4.10 -5.33
CA ILE A 304 7.64 4.99 -4.32
C ILE A 304 8.86 5.72 -4.87
N GLU A 305 9.83 4.98 -5.42
CA GLU A 305 11.15 5.51 -5.81
C GLU A 305 11.08 6.35 -7.09
N ASP A 306 10.33 5.91 -8.10
CA ASP A 306 10.31 6.52 -9.42
C ASP A 306 9.11 7.46 -9.61
N ALA A 307 7.96 7.16 -9.02
CA ALA A 307 6.76 8.01 -9.13
C ALA A 307 6.54 8.92 -7.91
N GLY A 308 7.28 8.74 -6.82
CA GLY A 308 7.11 9.53 -5.61
C GLY A 308 5.75 9.32 -4.94
N ALA A 309 5.23 8.08 -4.92
CA ALA A 309 3.99 7.78 -4.24
C ALA A 309 4.05 8.18 -2.76
N LEU A 310 3.06 8.94 -2.29
CA LEU A 310 3.03 9.50 -0.93
C LEU A 310 2.24 8.63 0.06
N GLY A 311 1.63 7.56 -0.39
CA GLY A 311 0.87 6.62 0.44
C GLY A 311 0.98 5.21 -0.09
N ILE A 312 0.64 4.24 0.75
CA ILE A 312 0.53 2.82 0.41
C ILE A 312 -0.70 2.25 1.11
N MET A 313 -1.43 1.35 0.45
CA MET A 313 -2.46 0.55 1.11
C MET A 313 -1.89 -0.84 1.43
N THR A 314 -1.82 -1.19 2.71
CA THR A 314 -1.38 -2.51 3.15
C THR A 314 -2.40 -3.60 2.78
N ALA A 315 -1.91 -4.82 2.59
CA ALA A 315 -2.75 -5.97 2.27
C ALA A 315 -3.44 -6.53 3.53
N PHE A 316 -4.55 -7.25 3.32
CA PHE A 316 -5.26 -7.92 4.41
C PHE A 316 -4.65 -9.28 4.80
N ASN A 317 -3.88 -9.87 3.90
CA ASN A 317 -3.22 -11.15 4.15
C ASN A 317 -2.06 -11.02 5.15
N ARG A 318 -1.53 -12.14 5.54
CA ARG A 318 -0.31 -12.23 6.33
C ARG A 318 0.91 -12.37 5.41
N VAL A 319 2.03 -11.85 5.87
CA VAL A 319 3.36 -12.00 5.29
C VAL A 319 4.16 -12.89 6.26
N GLY A 320 4.46 -14.13 5.85
CA GLY A 320 4.77 -15.15 6.81
C GLY A 320 3.60 -15.34 7.79
N CYS A 321 3.87 -15.38 9.08
CA CYS A 321 2.83 -15.53 10.11
C CYS A 321 2.25 -14.19 10.60
N TYR A 322 2.84 -13.04 10.23
CA TYR A 322 2.40 -11.71 10.69
C TYR A 322 1.46 -11.05 9.69
N THR A 323 0.48 -10.29 10.17
CA THR A 323 -0.36 -9.47 9.29
C THR A 323 0.49 -8.41 8.58
N ALA A 324 0.20 -8.15 7.31
CA ALA A 324 1.00 -7.21 6.50
C ALA A 324 1.12 -5.82 7.14
N ASN A 325 0.06 -5.36 7.80
CA ASN A 325 0.03 -4.06 8.47
C ASN A 325 0.72 -4.02 9.85
N ALA A 326 1.22 -5.15 10.34
CA ALA A 326 1.99 -5.26 11.59
C ALA A 326 3.38 -5.88 11.39
N HIS A 327 3.75 -6.20 10.15
CA HIS A 327 5.03 -6.82 9.84
C HIS A 327 6.15 -5.78 9.82
N THR A 328 6.95 -5.72 10.89
CA THR A 328 8.01 -4.72 11.06
C THR A 328 9.03 -4.74 9.92
N GLY A 329 9.50 -5.93 9.51
CA GLY A 329 10.44 -6.06 8.40
C GLY A 329 9.91 -5.42 7.11
N LEU A 330 8.63 -5.66 6.80
CA LEU A 330 7.98 -5.13 5.61
C LEU A 330 7.76 -3.60 5.66
N LEU A 331 7.36 -3.07 6.82
CA LEU A 331 6.94 -1.67 6.92
C LEU A 331 8.06 -0.70 7.29
N MET A 332 9.09 -1.20 7.99
CA MET A 332 10.15 -0.35 8.53
C MET A 332 11.52 -0.57 7.88
N ASN A 333 11.76 -1.75 7.29
CA ASN A 333 13.09 -2.12 6.79
C ASN A 333 13.15 -2.23 5.26
N ILE A 334 12.02 -2.49 4.59
CA ILE A 334 11.92 -2.53 3.14
C ILE A 334 11.49 -1.19 2.62
#